data_94a9db938ee607e48c862c137153f8f0
#
_entry.id   94a9db938ee607e48c862c137153f8f0
#
_cell.length_a   1.000
_cell.length_b   1.000
_cell.length_c   1.000
_cell.angle_alpha   90.00
_cell.angle_beta   90.00
_cell.angle_gamma   90.00
#
_symmetry.space_group_name_H-M   'P 1'
#
loop_
_entity.id
_entity.type
_entity.pdbx_description
1 polymer ?
#
loop_
_entity_poly.entity_id
_entity_poly.type
_entity_poly.pdbx_seq_one_letter_code
_entity_poly.pdbx_strand_id
1 'polypeptide(L)'
;MGKQSKTFILLSRYLPIAVFITVAFIGFSVKSFLKPTDIPYEGEISNLDIQDTVDVYFDEYGVPSIFASNDSDMFKVAGYVGARDRLFQMAFMTYAYKGELSLVLNDSLFREDKFLRTLGFEKIAQKSLATIPAQTLQHLEDTCFGINTYVETLSPSDYPLEFKLLGIEKLPTFRPLDIVALSTMMAWELQGGWDSELFFGAVNEQLGSEYLNEILPAYDDNFITIASNDVLLKSYQDFASDTKKIREILKTDRDGYGSNAWVVSGSKTDTGLPLLANDPHLSYGQPPWWYEIRLKSDNYNFGGYGLYGFPLPVIGHNDHIGWGFTNVMTDDMDFYIETLNDDKTQYMLDGEWKDLKIEEEVLYLKSGNTKTITIRSTHRGPIVSDIHPDAKGRSKAISFQWTEFDAFDETTALFKLAQATNWDEFSEASKLFGAPGQNWTYADKNGNIG
;
A
#
# COMPACT_ATOMS: atom_id res chain seq x y z
N MET A 1 -54.72 29.99 -45.09
CA MET A 1 -54.01 28.73 -44.73
C MET A 1 -52.59 28.79 -45.31
N GLY A 2 -51.63 29.15 -44.46
CA GLY A 2 -50.23 29.34 -44.88
C GLY A 2 -49.57 28.01 -45.28
N LYS A 3 -48.87 28.01 -46.42
CA LYS A 3 -48.02 26.91 -46.85
C LYS A 3 -46.93 26.74 -45.78
N GLN A 4 -47.05 25.67 -44.95
CA GLN A 4 -45.91 25.24 -44.15
C GLN A 4 -44.76 24.91 -45.10
N SER A 5 -43.57 25.52 -44.84
CA SER A 5 -42.37 25.32 -45.65
C SER A 5 -42.01 23.83 -45.67
N LYS A 6 -41.67 23.27 -46.85
CA LYS A 6 -41.20 21.88 -47.00
C LYS A 6 -40.09 21.54 -46.01
N THR A 7 -39.27 22.51 -45.66
CA THR A 7 -38.19 22.41 -44.66
C THR A 7 -38.73 22.13 -43.25
N PHE A 8 -39.84 22.75 -42.86
CA PHE A 8 -40.47 22.55 -41.55
C PHE A 8 -41.04 21.14 -41.41
N ILE A 9 -41.66 20.64 -42.48
CA ILE A 9 -42.24 19.28 -42.55
C ILE A 9 -41.12 18.22 -42.52
N LEU A 10 -39.99 18.45 -43.20
CA LEU A 10 -38.82 17.58 -43.15
C LEU A 10 -38.19 17.54 -41.73
N LEU A 11 -37.97 18.70 -41.13
CA LEU A 11 -37.44 18.82 -39.78
C LEU A 11 -38.35 18.11 -38.75
N SER A 12 -39.67 18.33 -38.79
CA SER A 12 -40.57 17.72 -37.82
C SER A 12 -40.65 16.19 -37.96
N ARG A 13 -40.37 15.65 -39.14
CA ARG A 13 -40.50 14.20 -39.44
C ARG A 13 -39.19 13.43 -39.16
N TYR A 14 -38.03 14.06 -39.39
CA TYR A 14 -36.71 13.38 -39.24
C TYR A 14 -35.97 13.71 -37.97
N LEU A 15 -36.28 14.87 -37.34
CA LEU A 15 -35.64 15.26 -36.07
C LEU A 15 -35.88 14.21 -34.94
N PRO A 16 -37.12 13.69 -34.73
CA PRO A 16 -37.33 12.68 -33.70
C PRO A 16 -36.58 11.38 -34.00
N ILE A 17 -36.46 10.99 -35.28
CA ILE A 17 -35.71 9.79 -35.68
C ILE A 17 -34.21 10.01 -35.44
N ALA A 18 -33.65 11.17 -35.79
CA ALA A 18 -32.26 11.50 -35.57
C ALA A 18 -31.94 11.54 -34.06
N VAL A 19 -32.82 12.14 -33.26
CA VAL A 19 -32.68 12.18 -31.77
C VAL A 19 -32.71 10.76 -31.23
N PHE A 20 -33.64 9.90 -31.68
CA PHE A 20 -33.72 8.51 -31.23
C PHE A 20 -32.45 7.72 -31.56
N ILE A 21 -31.93 7.85 -32.82
CA ILE A 21 -30.70 7.19 -33.26
C ILE A 21 -29.51 7.69 -32.41
N THR A 22 -29.44 9.00 -32.15
CA THR A 22 -28.37 9.58 -31.33
C THR A 22 -28.43 9.06 -29.89
N VAL A 23 -29.61 9.02 -29.28
CA VAL A 23 -29.81 8.51 -27.91
C VAL A 23 -29.49 7.00 -27.85
N ALA A 24 -29.95 6.23 -28.85
CA ALA A 24 -29.66 4.80 -28.94
C ALA A 24 -28.14 4.54 -29.12
N PHE A 25 -27.47 5.35 -29.94
CA PHE A 25 -26.03 5.25 -30.15
C PHE A 25 -25.26 5.64 -28.88
N ILE A 26 -25.65 6.73 -28.19
CA ILE A 26 -25.06 7.10 -26.91
C ILE A 26 -25.28 5.99 -25.86
N GLY A 27 -26.50 5.48 -25.76
CA GLY A 27 -26.83 4.38 -24.84
C GLY A 27 -26.01 3.11 -25.12
N PHE A 28 -25.83 2.75 -26.40
CA PHE A 28 -25.01 1.62 -26.80
C PHE A 28 -23.53 1.88 -26.49
N SER A 29 -23.03 3.08 -26.77
CA SER A 29 -21.64 3.46 -26.50
C SER A 29 -21.34 3.46 -24.99
N VAL A 30 -22.25 4.00 -24.19
CA VAL A 30 -22.15 3.98 -22.73
C VAL A 30 -22.18 2.54 -22.20
N LYS A 31 -23.13 1.71 -22.69
CA LYS A 31 -23.20 0.31 -22.29
C LYS A 31 -21.93 -0.47 -22.69
N SER A 32 -21.39 -0.23 -23.88
CA SER A 32 -20.16 -0.85 -24.34
C SER A 32 -18.95 -0.42 -23.52
N PHE A 33 -18.88 0.88 -23.16
CA PHE A 33 -17.81 1.43 -22.32
C PHE A 33 -17.86 0.89 -20.88
N LEU A 34 -19.08 0.78 -20.33
CA LEU A 34 -19.30 0.28 -18.95
C LEU A 34 -19.38 -1.26 -18.90
N LYS A 35 -19.18 -1.96 -20.03
CA LYS A 35 -19.19 -3.41 -20.00
C LYS A 35 -18.10 -3.90 -19.03
N PRO A 36 -18.48 -4.66 -17.96
CA PRO A 36 -17.48 -5.25 -17.09
C PRO A 36 -16.62 -6.23 -17.89
N THR A 37 -15.36 -6.36 -17.49
CA THR A 37 -14.51 -7.42 -18.01
C THR A 37 -15.12 -8.75 -17.59
N ASP A 38 -15.39 -9.61 -18.55
CA ASP A 38 -15.94 -10.96 -18.29
C ASP A 38 -14.79 -11.81 -17.73
N ILE A 39 -14.85 -12.13 -16.44
CA ILE A 39 -13.86 -12.96 -15.77
C ILE A 39 -14.42 -14.38 -15.71
N PRO A 40 -13.95 -15.32 -16.54
CA PRO A 40 -14.41 -16.70 -16.47
C PRO A 40 -13.88 -17.37 -15.21
N TYR A 41 -14.77 -18.04 -14.47
CA TYR A 41 -14.42 -18.88 -13.32
C TYR A 41 -14.27 -20.35 -13.70
N GLU A 42 -14.52 -20.69 -14.98
CA GLU A 42 -14.40 -22.03 -15.53
C GLU A 42 -13.64 -21.97 -16.86
N GLY A 43 -12.83 -22.97 -17.13
CA GLY A 43 -12.10 -23.10 -18.38
C GLY A 43 -10.65 -23.53 -18.18
N GLU A 44 -9.88 -23.47 -19.24
CA GLU A 44 -8.47 -23.83 -19.29
C GLU A 44 -7.66 -22.62 -19.78
N ILE A 45 -6.54 -22.37 -19.12
CA ILE A 45 -5.58 -21.31 -19.47
C ILE A 45 -4.28 -21.99 -19.91
N SER A 46 -3.84 -21.75 -21.13
CA SER A 46 -2.68 -22.40 -21.74
C SER A 46 -1.53 -21.45 -22.06
N ASN A 47 -1.67 -20.16 -21.76
CA ASN A 47 -0.66 -19.14 -22.06
C ASN A 47 0.30 -18.83 -20.90
N LEU A 48 0.14 -19.48 -19.76
CA LEU A 48 1.05 -19.35 -18.64
C LEU A 48 2.15 -20.43 -18.75
N ASP A 49 3.41 -20.00 -18.75
CA ASP A 49 4.57 -20.91 -18.83
C ASP A 49 4.82 -21.58 -17.47
N ILE A 50 4.16 -22.72 -17.28
CA ILE A 50 4.24 -23.59 -16.09
C ILE A 50 4.78 -24.97 -16.48
N GLN A 51 5.39 -25.68 -15.53
CA GLN A 51 5.98 -26.99 -15.75
C GLN A 51 4.91 -28.10 -15.76
N ASP A 52 3.98 -28.01 -14.81
CA ASP A 52 2.92 -28.99 -14.60
C ASP A 52 1.55 -28.33 -14.58
N THR A 53 0.50 -29.11 -14.78
CA THR A 53 -0.89 -28.62 -14.65
C THR A 53 -1.17 -28.15 -13.21
N VAL A 54 -1.76 -26.97 -13.07
CA VAL A 54 -2.19 -26.40 -11.80
C VAL A 54 -3.71 -26.30 -11.79
N ASP A 55 -4.33 -26.85 -10.76
CA ASP A 55 -5.77 -26.78 -10.56
C ASP A 55 -6.13 -25.54 -9.71
N VAL A 56 -7.12 -24.78 -10.19
CA VAL A 56 -7.65 -23.61 -9.47
C VAL A 56 -9.14 -23.81 -9.25
N TYR A 57 -9.56 -23.81 -8.00
CA TYR A 57 -10.97 -23.89 -7.61
C TYR A 57 -11.40 -22.57 -6.99
N PHE A 58 -12.62 -22.16 -7.31
CA PHE A 58 -13.24 -20.97 -6.69
C PHE A 58 -14.46 -21.43 -5.89
N ASP A 59 -14.60 -20.90 -4.67
CA ASP A 59 -15.80 -21.12 -3.88
C ASP A 59 -16.95 -20.19 -4.32
N GLU A 60 -18.06 -20.23 -3.60
CA GLU A 60 -19.25 -19.40 -3.87
C GLU A 60 -19.01 -17.89 -3.72
N TYR A 61 -17.92 -17.47 -3.05
CA TYR A 61 -17.50 -16.09 -2.89
C TYR A 61 -16.41 -15.68 -3.89
N GLY A 62 -15.96 -16.60 -4.73
CA GLY A 62 -14.87 -16.39 -5.69
C GLY A 62 -13.48 -16.46 -5.06
N VAL A 63 -13.34 -17.04 -3.87
CA VAL A 63 -12.04 -17.23 -3.20
C VAL A 63 -11.26 -18.33 -3.90
N PRO A 64 -10.03 -18.07 -4.38
CA PRO A 64 -9.24 -19.06 -5.10
C PRO A 64 -8.54 -20.04 -4.15
N SER A 65 -8.56 -21.30 -4.52
CA SER A 65 -7.74 -22.37 -3.98
C SER A 65 -6.88 -22.94 -5.10
N ILE A 66 -5.55 -22.81 -4.99
CA ILE A 66 -4.59 -23.15 -6.04
C ILE A 66 -3.78 -24.38 -5.58
N PHE A 67 -3.76 -25.41 -6.42
CA PHE A 67 -3.07 -26.68 -6.16
C PHE A 67 -2.05 -26.97 -7.27
N ALA A 68 -0.79 -26.97 -6.92
CA ALA A 68 0.33 -27.21 -7.83
C ALA A 68 1.23 -28.34 -7.31
N SER A 69 1.99 -28.97 -8.19
CA SER A 69 3.02 -29.97 -7.84
C SER A 69 4.35 -29.35 -7.43
N ASN A 70 4.56 -28.05 -7.67
CA ASN A 70 5.78 -27.33 -7.31
C ASN A 70 5.48 -25.88 -6.95
N ASP A 71 6.42 -25.24 -6.23
CA ASP A 71 6.26 -23.89 -5.69
C ASP A 71 6.24 -22.81 -6.80
N SER A 72 7.09 -22.97 -7.82
CA SER A 72 7.20 -21.99 -8.90
C SER A 72 5.87 -21.83 -9.65
N ASP A 73 5.27 -22.94 -10.06
CA ASP A 73 3.97 -22.92 -10.75
C ASP A 73 2.86 -22.40 -9.86
N MET A 74 2.88 -22.74 -8.55
CA MET A 74 1.93 -22.22 -7.58
C MET A 74 1.98 -20.70 -7.51
N PHE A 75 3.17 -20.10 -7.38
CA PHE A 75 3.31 -18.64 -7.28
C PHE A 75 3.03 -17.92 -8.60
N LYS A 76 3.38 -18.50 -9.75
CA LYS A 76 2.99 -17.97 -11.06
C LYS A 76 1.47 -17.91 -11.20
N VAL A 77 0.78 -18.98 -10.85
CA VAL A 77 -0.68 -19.02 -10.94
C VAL A 77 -1.32 -18.10 -9.90
N ALA A 78 -0.79 -18.01 -8.68
CA ALA A 78 -1.26 -17.06 -7.67
C ALA A 78 -1.15 -15.61 -8.15
N GLY A 79 -0.03 -15.24 -8.78
CA GLY A 79 0.16 -13.92 -9.39
C GLY A 79 -0.84 -13.65 -10.52
N TYR A 80 -1.07 -14.61 -11.40
CA TYR A 80 -2.03 -14.51 -12.51
C TYR A 80 -3.46 -14.29 -11.99
N VAL A 81 -3.91 -15.13 -11.04
CA VAL A 81 -5.25 -15.05 -10.45
C VAL A 81 -5.43 -13.75 -9.64
N GLY A 82 -4.43 -13.38 -8.85
CA GLY A 82 -4.45 -12.13 -8.10
C GLY A 82 -4.56 -10.89 -9.00
N ALA A 83 -3.82 -10.87 -10.11
CA ALA A 83 -3.91 -9.80 -11.11
C ALA A 83 -5.27 -9.77 -11.81
N ARG A 84 -5.82 -10.93 -12.16
CA ARG A 84 -7.17 -11.04 -12.73
C ARG A 84 -8.22 -10.37 -11.85
N ASP A 85 -8.11 -10.53 -10.54
CA ASP A 85 -9.11 -10.07 -9.59
C ASP A 85 -8.85 -8.62 -9.09
N ARG A 86 -7.58 -8.18 -9.04
CA ARG A 86 -7.16 -6.97 -8.30
C ARG A 86 -6.22 -6.03 -9.07
N LEU A 87 -6.12 -6.16 -10.40
CA LEU A 87 -5.15 -5.43 -11.22
C LEU A 87 -5.14 -3.93 -10.99
N PHE A 88 -6.33 -3.30 -10.88
CA PHE A 88 -6.39 -1.87 -10.68
C PHE A 88 -5.76 -1.45 -9.35
N GLN A 89 -6.09 -2.13 -8.25
CA GLN A 89 -5.50 -1.83 -6.94
C GLN A 89 -3.98 -1.99 -6.97
N MET A 90 -3.47 -3.08 -7.54
CA MET A 90 -2.04 -3.34 -7.67
C MET A 90 -1.32 -2.25 -8.48
N ALA A 91 -1.84 -1.90 -9.64
CA ALA A 91 -1.27 -0.86 -10.48
C ALA A 91 -1.33 0.51 -9.83
N PHE A 92 -2.45 0.83 -9.16
CA PHE A 92 -2.63 2.11 -8.49
C PHE A 92 -1.64 2.31 -7.35
N MET A 93 -1.41 1.28 -6.53
CA MET A 93 -0.39 1.32 -5.48
C MET A 93 1.02 1.41 -6.04
N THR A 94 1.27 0.78 -7.20
CA THR A 94 2.56 0.92 -7.91
C THR A 94 2.82 2.37 -8.33
N TYR A 95 1.84 3.07 -8.85
CA TYR A 95 1.96 4.50 -9.17
C TYR A 95 2.12 5.36 -7.91
N ALA A 96 1.41 5.01 -6.84
CA ALA A 96 1.46 5.77 -5.58
C ALA A 96 2.87 5.71 -4.95
N TYR A 97 3.43 4.52 -4.72
CA TYR A 97 4.73 4.42 -4.05
C TYR A 97 5.88 5.02 -4.90
N LYS A 98 5.72 5.03 -6.22
CA LYS A 98 6.66 5.71 -7.14
C LYS A 98 6.50 7.22 -7.17
N GLY A 99 5.44 7.77 -6.55
CA GLY A 99 5.09 9.19 -6.70
C GLY A 99 4.84 9.54 -8.17
N GLU A 100 3.94 8.80 -8.82
CA GLU A 100 3.55 8.93 -10.23
C GLU A 100 2.04 9.20 -10.39
N LEU A 101 1.36 9.62 -9.32
CA LEU A 101 -0.07 9.95 -9.37
C LEU A 101 -0.37 11.11 -10.32
N SER A 102 0.50 12.12 -10.38
CA SER A 102 0.36 13.23 -11.32
C SER A 102 0.57 12.82 -12.77
N LEU A 103 1.34 11.76 -13.02
CA LEU A 103 1.52 11.19 -14.35
C LEU A 103 0.25 10.48 -14.85
N VAL A 104 -0.40 9.71 -13.98
CA VAL A 104 -1.51 8.86 -14.40
C VAL A 104 -2.89 9.50 -14.21
N LEU A 105 -3.07 10.33 -13.18
CA LEU A 105 -4.34 10.96 -12.87
C LEU A 105 -4.44 12.39 -13.42
N ASN A 106 -3.72 13.33 -12.83
CA ASN A 106 -3.67 14.72 -13.29
C ASN A 106 -2.52 15.50 -12.63
N ASP A 107 -2.07 16.57 -13.31
CA ASP A 107 -0.94 17.41 -12.92
C ASP A 107 -1.07 18.07 -11.54
N SER A 108 -2.29 18.22 -11.02
CA SER A 108 -2.53 18.87 -9.70
C SER A 108 -2.03 18.03 -8.54
N LEU A 109 -1.76 16.73 -8.75
CA LEU A 109 -1.24 15.81 -7.75
C LEU A 109 0.30 15.84 -7.64
N PHE A 110 0.95 16.82 -8.25
CA PHE A 110 2.41 17.00 -8.17
C PHE A 110 2.92 17.11 -6.73
N ARG A 111 2.14 17.73 -5.82
CA ARG A 111 2.54 17.90 -4.42
C ARG A 111 2.49 16.57 -3.68
N GLU A 112 1.49 15.77 -3.95
CA GLU A 112 1.33 14.44 -3.39
C GLU A 112 2.47 13.50 -3.87
N ASP A 113 2.81 13.55 -5.15
CA ASP A 113 3.96 12.81 -5.67
C ASP A 113 5.28 13.28 -5.04
N LYS A 114 5.46 14.59 -4.86
CA LYS A 114 6.62 15.12 -4.14
C LYS A 114 6.69 14.60 -2.71
N PHE A 115 5.55 14.52 -2.01
CA PHE A 115 5.46 13.96 -0.65
C PHE A 115 5.91 12.49 -0.67
N LEU A 116 5.30 11.65 -1.51
CA LEU A 116 5.61 10.22 -1.59
C LEU A 116 7.07 9.96 -1.98
N ARG A 117 7.63 10.74 -2.91
CA ARG A 117 9.05 10.69 -3.29
C ARG A 117 9.98 11.13 -2.16
N THR A 118 9.57 12.11 -1.37
CA THR A 118 10.35 12.60 -0.22
C THR A 118 10.40 11.54 0.88
N LEU A 119 9.30 10.82 1.15
CA LEU A 119 9.30 9.67 2.07
C LEU A 119 10.19 8.53 1.58
N GLY A 120 10.28 8.34 0.27
CA GLY A 120 11.28 7.45 -0.33
C GLY A 120 10.91 5.96 -0.30
N PHE A 121 9.64 5.59 -0.39
CA PHE A 121 9.18 4.19 -0.38
C PHE A 121 9.94 3.28 -1.35
N GLU A 122 10.20 3.75 -2.57
CA GLU A 122 10.97 2.97 -3.55
C GLU A 122 12.41 2.72 -3.08
N LYS A 123 13.05 3.71 -2.45
CA LYS A 123 14.43 3.58 -1.93
C LYS A 123 14.51 2.62 -0.75
N ILE A 124 13.50 2.64 0.12
CA ILE A 124 13.39 1.71 1.24
C ILE A 124 13.20 0.30 0.70
N ALA A 125 12.22 0.09 -0.16
CA ALA A 125 11.95 -1.21 -0.78
C ALA A 125 13.16 -1.77 -1.56
N GLN A 126 13.96 -0.92 -2.22
CA GLN A 126 15.21 -1.33 -2.88
C GLN A 126 16.25 -1.86 -1.88
N LYS A 127 16.36 -1.23 -0.70
CA LYS A 127 17.27 -1.72 0.36
C LYS A 127 16.79 -3.06 0.91
N SER A 128 15.49 -3.20 1.22
CA SER A 128 14.90 -4.45 1.70
C SER A 128 15.07 -5.57 0.66
N LEU A 129 14.78 -5.29 -0.60
CA LEU A 129 14.93 -6.26 -1.70
C LEU A 129 16.38 -6.78 -1.83
N ALA A 130 17.38 -5.95 -1.53
CA ALA A 130 18.79 -6.34 -1.59
C ALA A 130 19.19 -7.34 -0.49
N THR A 131 18.40 -7.48 0.57
CA THR A 131 18.65 -8.42 1.68
C THR A 131 17.88 -9.73 1.56
N ILE A 132 16.86 -9.77 0.70
CA ILE A 132 15.98 -10.93 0.51
C ILE A 132 16.77 -12.14 0.00
N PRO A 133 16.61 -13.33 0.63
CA PRO A 133 17.26 -14.56 0.17
C PRO A 133 16.83 -14.95 -1.25
N ALA A 134 17.72 -15.60 -1.99
CA ALA A 134 17.50 -15.97 -3.39
C ALA A 134 16.21 -16.80 -3.60
N GLN A 135 15.85 -17.68 -2.67
CA GLN A 135 14.63 -18.47 -2.76
C GLN A 135 13.37 -17.58 -2.66
N THR A 136 13.34 -16.69 -1.68
CA THR A 136 12.22 -15.72 -1.52
C THR A 136 12.11 -14.82 -2.74
N LEU A 137 13.27 -14.33 -3.25
CA LEU A 137 13.30 -13.51 -4.47
C LEU A 137 12.71 -14.27 -5.67
N GLN A 138 13.07 -15.54 -5.85
CA GLN A 138 12.51 -16.39 -6.92
C GLN A 138 10.98 -16.49 -6.82
N HIS A 139 10.44 -16.69 -5.63
CA HIS A 139 8.98 -16.73 -5.46
C HIS A 139 8.28 -15.40 -5.81
N LEU A 140 8.93 -14.27 -5.51
CA LEU A 140 8.44 -12.96 -5.95
C LEU A 140 8.53 -12.79 -7.46
N GLU A 141 9.61 -13.27 -8.10
CA GLU A 141 9.78 -13.26 -9.55
C GLU A 141 8.72 -14.13 -10.24
N ASP A 142 8.45 -15.33 -9.72
CA ASP A 142 7.38 -16.21 -10.22
C ASP A 142 6.00 -15.55 -10.09
N THR A 143 5.72 -14.90 -8.95
CA THR A 143 4.48 -14.14 -8.76
C THR A 143 4.36 -13.01 -9.79
N CYS A 144 5.40 -12.21 -9.96
CA CYS A 144 5.43 -11.12 -10.95
C CYS A 144 5.28 -11.64 -12.38
N PHE A 145 5.89 -12.79 -12.69
CA PHE A 145 5.71 -13.44 -13.99
C PHE A 145 4.24 -13.74 -14.27
N GLY A 146 3.54 -14.35 -13.30
CA GLY A 146 2.10 -14.60 -13.42
C GLY A 146 1.27 -13.34 -13.60
N ILE A 147 1.53 -12.30 -12.81
CA ILE A 147 0.88 -10.99 -12.92
C ILE A 147 1.07 -10.40 -14.33
N ASN A 148 2.31 -10.34 -14.79
CA ASN A 148 2.64 -9.76 -16.10
C ASN A 148 2.05 -10.57 -17.25
N THR A 149 2.03 -11.90 -17.15
CA THR A 149 1.39 -12.77 -18.14
C THR A 149 -0.11 -12.44 -18.26
N TYR A 150 -0.82 -12.22 -17.14
CA TYR A 150 -2.21 -11.77 -17.20
C TYR A 150 -2.33 -10.40 -17.88
N VAL A 151 -1.50 -9.43 -17.49
CA VAL A 151 -1.51 -8.08 -18.09
C VAL A 151 -1.31 -8.12 -19.60
N GLU A 152 -0.43 -8.99 -20.09
CA GLU A 152 -0.15 -9.19 -21.54
C GLU A 152 -1.33 -9.79 -22.31
N THR A 153 -2.25 -10.46 -21.65
CA THR A 153 -3.48 -10.98 -22.31
C THR A 153 -4.50 -9.88 -22.58
N LEU A 154 -4.39 -8.73 -21.92
CA LEU A 154 -5.38 -7.66 -21.98
C LEU A 154 -5.14 -6.72 -23.16
N SER A 155 -6.17 -6.50 -23.95
CA SER A 155 -6.25 -5.34 -24.83
C SER A 155 -6.82 -4.13 -24.09
N PRO A 156 -6.63 -2.87 -24.55
CA PRO A 156 -7.18 -1.69 -23.89
C PRO A 156 -8.71 -1.74 -23.69
N SER A 157 -9.44 -2.49 -24.53
CA SER A 157 -10.89 -2.71 -24.37
C SER A 157 -11.23 -3.61 -23.18
N ASP A 158 -10.28 -4.45 -22.76
CA ASP A 158 -10.47 -5.44 -21.68
C ASP A 158 -9.97 -4.94 -20.33
N TYR A 159 -9.37 -3.75 -20.29
CA TYR A 159 -8.91 -3.16 -19.02
C TYR A 159 -10.07 -2.99 -18.04
N PRO A 160 -9.84 -3.19 -16.74
CA PRO A 160 -10.78 -2.80 -15.70
C PRO A 160 -11.34 -1.40 -15.92
N LEU A 161 -12.59 -1.19 -15.49
CA LEU A 161 -13.33 0.06 -15.76
C LEU A 161 -12.60 1.30 -15.25
N GLU A 162 -11.93 1.18 -14.13
CA GLU A 162 -11.20 2.26 -13.47
C GLU A 162 -10.10 2.84 -14.38
N PHE A 163 -9.35 2.00 -15.08
CA PHE A 163 -8.33 2.45 -16.03
C PHE A 163 -8.96 3.26 -17.18
N LYS A 164 -10.12 2.81 -17.68
CA LYS A 164 -10.85 3.50 -18.75
C LYS A 164 -11.38 4.85 -18.28
N LEU A 165 -11.93 4.91 -17.06
CA LEU A 165 -12.46 6.14 -16.44
C LEU A 165 -11.36 7.17 -16.16
N LEU A 166 -10.19 6.71 -15.73
CA LEU A 166 -9.03 7.56 -15.43
C LEU A 166 -8.20 7.89 -16.68
N GLY A 167 -8.49 7.24 -17.83
CA GLY A 167 -7.74 7.41 -19.08
C GLY A 167 -6.30 6.92 -18.93
N ILE A 168 -6.09 5.80 -18.24
CA ILE A 168 -4.79 5.13 -18.11
C ILE A 168 -4.67 4.13 -19.26
N GLU A 169 -3.79 4.42 -20.20
CA GLU A 169 -3.63 3.65 -21.44
C GLU A 169 -2.54 2.56 -21.34
N LYS A 170 -1.62 2.71 -20.39
CA LYS A 170 -0.49 1.79 -20.23
C LYS A 170 -0.45 1.26 -18.81
N LEU A 171 -0.50 -0.06 -18.69
CA LEU A 171 -0.35 -0.75 -17.42
C LEU A 171 1.15 -0.84 -17.01
N PRO A 172 1.46 -0.85 -15.71
CA PRO A 172 2.83 -1.06 -15.26
C PRO A 172 3.26 -2.51 -15.53
N THR A 173 4.57 -2.71 -15.70
CA THR A 173 5.20 -4.03 -15.58
C THR A 173 5.54 -4.25 -14.12
N PHE A 174 5.08 -5.31 -13.53
CA PHE A 174 5.29 -5.63 -12.11
C PHE A 174 6.64 -6.32 -11.91
N ARG A 175 7.32 -5.96 -10.84
CA ARG A 175 8.63 -6.46 -10.42
C ARG A 175 8.59 -6.84 -8.95
N PRO A 176 9.49 -7.70 -8.44
CA PRO A 176 9.61 -7.98 -7.01
C PRO A 176 9.63 -6.73 -6.12
N LEU A 177 10.26 -5.66 -6.60
CA LEU A 177 10.28 -4.36 -5.92
C LEU A 177 8.88 -3.79 -5.66
N ASP A 178 7.94 -3.98 -6.59
CA ASP A 178 6.58 -3.45 -6.48
C ASP A 178 5.78 -4.19 -5.37
N ILE A 179 6.11 -5.47 -5.14
CA ILE A 179 5.53 -6.27 -4.04
C ILE A 179 6.13 -5.83 -2.69
N VAL A 180 7.45 -5.67 -2.60
CA VAL A 180 8.12 -5.22 -1.37
C VAL A 180 7.69 -3.80 -1.00
N ALA A 181 7.56 -2.90 -1.97
CA ALA A 181 7.11 -1.54 -1.74
C ALA A 181 5.68 -1.45 -1.18
N LEU A 182 4.81 -2.40 -1.51
CA LEU A 182 3.47 -2.47 -0.91
C LEU A 182 3.55 -2.74 0.60
N SER A 183 4.49 -3.57 1.06
CA SER A 183 4.74 -3.83 2.49
C SER A 183 5.18 -2.54 3.20
N THR A 184 6.15 -1.81 2.63
CA THR A 184 6.63 -0.54 3.16
C THR A 184 5.53 0.53 3.23
N MET A 185 4.67 0.61 2.21
CA MET A 185 3.51 1.51 2.24
C MET A 185 2.49 1.12 3.31
N MET A 186 2.27 -0.18 3.54
CA MET A 186 1.40 -0.64 4.62
C MET A 186 2.00 -0.31 5.99
N ALA A 187 3.32 -0.40 6.16
CA ALA A 187 4.00 0.03 7.37
C ALA A 187 3.73 1.52 7.67
N TRP A 188 3.80 2.37 6.64
CA TRP A 188 3.48 3.80 6.80
C TRP A 188 1.99 4.05 7.11
N GLU A 189 1.07 3.30 6.51
CA GLU A 189 -0.37 3.45 6.82
C GLU A 189 -0.71 3.02 8.24
N LEU A 190 -0.01 2.04 8.79
CA LEU A 190 -0.28 1.50 10.12
C LEU A 190 0.48 2.20 11.25
N GLN A 191 1.41 3.12 10.95
CA GLN A 191 2.14 3.88 11.97
C GLN A 191 1.23 4.87 12.72
N GLY A 192 1.58 5.20 13.96
CA GLY A 192 0.85 6.16 14.79
C GLY A 192 1.58 7.49 15.05
N GLY A 193 2.89 7.56 14.81
CA GLY A 193 3.75 8.69 15.20
C GLY A 193 3.55 9.96 14.36
N TRP A 194 3.31 9.82 13.05
CA TRP A 194 3.27 10.95 12.11
C TRP A 194 2.32 12.09 12.52
N ASP A 195 1.09 11.77 12.86
CA ASP A 195 0.10 12.79 13.21
C ASP A 195 0.24 13.24 14.67
N SER A 196 0.59 12.33 15.60
CA SER A 196 0.62 12.58 17.04
C SER A 196 1.76 13.49 17.44
N GLU A 197 2.99 13.25 17.01
CA GLU A 197 4.14 14.08 17.37
C GLU A 197 4.00 15.52 16.89
N LEU A 198 3.61 15.70 15.64
CA LEU A 198 3.40 17.04 15.08
C LEU A 198 2.24 17.75 15.77
N PHE A 199 1.18 17.03 16.15
CA PHE A 199 0.08 17.57 16.92
C PHE A 199 0.52 18.05 18.31
N PHE A 200 1.21 17.19 19.06
CA PHE A 200 1.70 17.54 20.39
C PHE A 200 2.74 18.68 20.34
N GLY A 201 3.60 18.68 19.33
CA GLY A 201 4.52 19.78 19.08
C GLY A 201 3.79 21.11 18.85
N ALA A 202 2.73 21.11 18.06
CA ALA A 202 1.90 22.28 17.79
C ALA A 202 1.11 22.75 19.03
N VAL A 203 0.61 21.83 19.84
CA VAL A 203 -0.05 22.14 21.13
C VAL A 203 0.92 22.80 22.09
N ASN A 204 2.13 22.25 22.25
CA ASN A 204 3.16 22.83 23.10
C ASN A 204 3.55 24.25 22.66
N GLU A 205 3.67 24.46 21.36
CA GLU A 205 3.98 25.79 20.80
C GLU A 205 2.88 26.82 21.07
N GLN A 206 1.63 26.45 20.96
CA GLN A 206 0.48 27.34 21.06
C GLN A 206 0.01 27.59 22.49
N LEU A 207 -0.03 26.55 23.31
CA LEU A 207 -0.68 26.54 24.61
C LEU A 207 0.32 26.39 25.77
N GLY A 208 1.55 25.95 25.48
CA GLY A 208 2.60 25.73 26.47
C GLY A 208 2.59 24.33 27.07
N SER A 209 3.69 23.99 27.76
CA SER A 209 3.92 22.66 28.31
C SER A 209 2.94 22.26 29.42
N GLU A 210 2.33 23.21 30.12
CA GLU A 210 1.31 22.89 31.14
C GLU A 210 0.11 22.17 30.51
N TYR A 211 -0.42 22.71 29.40
CA TYR A 211 -1.55 22.08 28.69
C TYR A 211 -1.15 20.77 28.02
N LEU A 212 0.07 20.71 27.49
CA LEU A 212 0.58 19.46 26.91
C LEU A 212 0.60 18.34 27.95
N ASN A 213 1.06 18.61 29.17
CA ASN A 213 1.14 17.65 30.28
C ASN A 213 -0.25 17.20 30.77
N GLU A 214 -1.32 17.98 30.53
CA GLU A 214 -2.69 17.58 30.87
C GLU A 214 -3.25 16.54 29.89
N ILE A 215 -2.80 16.54 28.64
CA ILE A 215 -3.33 15.67 27.57
C ILE A 215 -2.42 14.46 27.29
N LEU A 216 -1.14 14.57 27.60
CA LEU A 216 -0.22 13.42 27.48
C LEU A 216 -0.39 12.48 28.67
N PRO A 217 -0.27 11.15 28.44
CA PRO A 217 -0.10 10.22 29.56
C PRO A 217 1.10 10.64 30.42
N ALA A 218 1.05 10.36 31.72
CA ALA A 218 2.17 10.63 32.62
C ALA A 218 3.37 9.77 32.20
N TYR A 219 4.35 10.39 31.57
CA TYR A 219 5.64 9.79 31.24
C TYR A 219 6.66 10.08 32.35
N ASP A 220 7.70 9.27 32.44
CA ASP A 220 8.85 9.51 33.32
C ASP A 220 9.54 10.82 32.92
N ASP A 221 10.02 11.59 33.91
CA ASP A 221 10.69 12.91 33.73
C ASP A 221 11.93 12.90 32.82
N ASN A 222 12.36 11.72 32.39
CA ASN A 222 13.49 11.51 31.47
C ASN A 222 13.12 11.49 29.98
N PHE A 223 11.85 11.63 29.62
CA PHE A 223 11.45 11.69 28.21
C PHE A 223 11.84 13.03 27.58
N ILE A 224 12.53 12.97 26.46
CA ILE A 224 12.91 14.15 25.67
C ILE A 224 11.66 14.67 24.96
N THR A 225 11.15 15.81 25.40
CA THR A 225 10.05 16.50 24.72
C THR A 225 10.57 17.37 23.59
N ILE A 226 9.83 17.43 22.48
CA ILE A 226 10.15 18.30 21.34
C ILE A 226 10.16 19.76 21.80
N ALA A 227 11.28 20.46 21.58
CA ALA A 227 11.41 21.87 21.89
C ALA A 227 10.49 22.76 21.04
N SER A 228 9.77 23.69 21.66
CA SER A 228 8.84 24.61 20.98
C SER A 228 9.54 25.54 19.99
N ASN A 229 8.99 25.69 18.78
CA ASN A 229 9.43 26.68 17.77
C ASN A 229 8.29 26.97 16.79
N ASP A 230 8.15 28.21 16.34
CA ASP A 230 7.15 28.71 15.36
C ASP A 230 7.03 27.90 14.04
N VAL A 231 7.91 26.93 13.82
CA VAL A 231 7.96 26.07 12.65
C VAL A 231 6.97 24.91 12.75
N LEU A 232 6.65 24.44 13.98
CA LEU A 232 5.90 23.19 14.18
C LEU A 232 4.42 23.32 13.81
N LEU A 233 3.74 24.37 14.28
CA LEU A 233 2.30 24.53 14.02
C LEU A 233 1.98 24.57 12.52
N LYS A 234 2.74 25.39 11.76
CA LYS A 234 2.52 25.48 10.32
C LYS A 234 2.85 24.18 9.63
N SER A 235 3.92 23.50 10.05
CA SER A 235 4.28 22.19 9.50
C SER A 235 3.23 21.14 9.82
N TYR A 236 2.68 21.12 11.03
CA TYR A 236 1.57 20.23 11.39
C TYR A 236 0.36 20.44 10.48
N GLN A 237 -0.08 21.69 10.31
CA GLN A 237 -1.23 22.01 9.44
C GLN A 237 -1.00 21.57 7.98
N ASP A 238 0.20 21.82 7.49
CA ASP A 238 0.59 21.47 6.13
C ASP A 238 0.63 19.94 5.94
N PHE A 239 1.29 19.21 6.86
CA PHE A 239 1.41 17.75 6.79
C PHE A 239 0.08 17.03 7.02
N ALA A 240 -0.72 17.48 7.98
CA ALA A 240 -2.06 16.92 8.21
C ALA A 240 -2.94 17.04 6.96
N SER A 241 -2.86 18.19 6.25
CA SER A 241 -3.59 18.39 5.00
C SER A 241 -3.10 17.46 3.88
N ASP A 242 -1.78 17.29 3.73
CA ASP A 242 -1.20 16.43 2.70
C ASP A 242 -1.50 14.95 2.97
N THR A 243 -1.30 14.51 4.20
CA THR A 243 -1.58 13.13 4.61
C THR A 243 -3.06 12.79 4.42
N LYS A 244 -3.96 13.67 4.84
CA LYS A 244 -5.40 13.50 4.62
C LYS A 244 -5.71 13.32 3.14
N LYS A 245 -5.19 14.19 2.29
CA LYS A 245 -5.44 14.13 0.86
C LYS A 245 -4.88 12.88 0.21
N ILE A 246 -3.69 12.42 0.62
CA ILE A 246 -3.11 11.16 0.14
C ILE A 246 -3.98 9.99 0.55
N ARG A 247 -4.41 9.91 1.81
CA ARG A 247 -5.32 8.86 2.29
C ARG A 247 -6.65 8.85 1.55
N GLU A 248 -7.23 10.01 1.28
CA GLU A 248 -8.45 10.12 0.45
C GLU A 248 -8.23 9.56 -0.97
N ILE A 249 -7.07 9.83 -1.58
CA ILE A 249 -6.71 9.32 -2.91
C ILE A 249 -6.48 7.80 -2.88
N LEU A 250 -5.74 7.32 -1.89
CA LEU A 250 -5.41 5.90 -1.73
C LEU A 250 -6.57 5.07 -1.16
N LYS A 251 -7.64 5.73 -0.69
CA LYS A 251 -8.77 5.08 0.01
C LYS A 251 -8.34 4.38 1.30
N THR A 252 -7.40 4.99 2.02
CA THR A 252 -6.87 4.54 3.30
C THR A 252 -7.36 5.40 4.46
N ASP A 253 -8.62 5.82 4.41
CA ASP A 253 -9.23 6.60 5.49
C ASP A 253 -9.19 5.80 6.79
N ARG A 254 -8.71 6.42 7.87
CA ARG A 254 -8.49 5.76 9.17
C ARG A 254 -9.73 5.71 10.06
N ASP A 255 -10.88 6.18 9.57
CA ASP A 255 -12.13 6.11 10.32
C ASP A 255 -12.49 4.64 10.56
N GLY A 256 -12.43 4.22 11.83
CA GLY A 256 -12.74 2.86 12.25
C GLY A 256 -11.55 1.89 12.20
N TYR A 257 -10.31 2.34 12.01
CA TYR A 257 -9.13 1.48 12.13
C TYR A 257 -8.99 0.94 13.55
N GLY A 258 -8.65 -0.33 13.62
CA GLY A 258 -8.41 -1.06 14.84
C GLY A 258 -8.13 -2.51 14.54
N SER A 259 -7.94 -3.31 15.55
CA SER A 259 -7.80 -4.75 15.36
C SER A 259 -8.09 -5.47 16.67
N ASN A 260 -8.63 -6.68 16.56
CA ASN A 260 -8.79 -7.59 17.70
C ASN A 260 -8.14 -8.93 17.39
N ALA A 261 -7.51 -9.53 18.38
CA ALA A 261 -7.06 -10.92 18.30
C ALA A 261 -7.15 -11.57 19.66
N TRP A 262 -7.47 -12.85 19.69
CA TRP A 262 -7.43 -13.66 20.89
C TRP A 262 -7.20 -15.13 20.55
N VAL A 263 -6.60 -15.82 21.50
CA VAL A 263 -6.44 -17.27 21.46
C VAL A 263 -7.03 -17.88 22.71
N VAL A 264 -7.65 -19.05 22.56
CA VAL A 264 -8.25 -19.81 23.65
C VAL A 264 -7.60 -21.19 23.69
N SER A 265 -7.03 -21.56 24.86
CA SER A 265 -6.43 -22.87 25.05
C SER A 265 -7.45 -24.01 24.86
N GLY A 266 -7.01 -25.13 24.27
CA GLY A 266 -7.81 -26.33 24.09
C GLY A 266 -8.43 -26.88 25.39
N SER A 267 -7.84 -26.57 26.55
CA SER A 267 -8.45 -26.93 27.88
C SER A 267 -9.77 -26.22 28.15
N LYS A 268 -10.14 -25.21 27.37
CA LYS A 268 -11.39 -24.43 27.49
C LYS A 268 -12.32 -24.59 26.29
N THR A 269 -12.03 -25.54 25.39
CA THR A 269 -12.81 -25.80 24.18
C THR A 269 -13.39 -27.22 24.21
N ASP A 270 -14.51 -27.44 23.54
CA ASP A 270 -15.16 -28.77 23.49
C ASP A 270 -14.33 -29.75 22.64
N THR A 271 -13.53 -29.25 21.70
CA THR A 271 -12.70 -30.07 20.81
C THR A 271 -11.37 -30.49 21.46
N GLY A 272 -10.98 -29.84 22.56
CA GLY A 272 -9.64 -30.01 23.15
C GLY A 272 -8.53 -29.36 22.36
N LEU A 273 -8.84 -28.64 21.25
CA LEU A 273 -7.89 -27.90 20.40
C LEU A 273 -8.03 -26.39 20.62
N PRO A 274 -6.96 -25.62 20.46
CA PRO A 274 -7.02 -24.16 20.56
C PRO A 274 -7.96 -23.53 19.54
N LEU A 275 -8.48 -22.35 19.87
CA LEU A 275 -9.17 -21.46 18.95
C LEU A 275 -8.37 -20.15 18.84
N LEU A 276 -8.18 -19.68 17.61
CA LEU A 276 -7.60 -18.38 17.33
C LEU A 276 -8.60 -17.58 16.50
N ALA A 277 -8.82 -16.33 16.89
CA ALA A 277 -9.58 -15.37 16.11
C ALA A 277 -8.76 -14.08 15.95
N ASN A 278 -8.80 -13.52 14.75
CA ASN A 278 -8.18 -12.25 14.43
C ASN A 278 -9.08 -11.44 13.50
N ASP A 279 -9.27 -10.18 13.82
CA ASP A 279 -10.21 -9.28 13.18
C ASP A 279 -9.54 -7.90 12.96
N PRO A 280 -8.70 -7.75 11.92
CA PRO A 280 -8.06 -6.48 11.59
C PRO A 280 -9.03 -5.56 10.86
N HIS A 281 -9.29 -4.39 11.44
CA HIS A 281 -10.18 -3.37 10.91
C HIS A 281 -9.39 -2.36 10.07
N LEU A 282 -9.43 -2.52 8.76
CA LEU A 282 -8.99 -1.52 7.79
C LEU A 282 -10.22 -0.82 7.21
N SER A 283 -10.03 0.26 6.43
CA SER A 283 -11.13 0.99 5.83
C SER A 283 -12.04 0.09 4.98
N TYR A 284 -13.34 0.39 4.99
CA TYR A 284 -14.30 -0.25 4.09
C TYR A 284 -14.11 0.27 2.67
N GLY A 285 -13.79 -0.62 1.76
CA GLY A 285 -13.61 -0.33 0.35
C GLY A 285 -14.18 -1.44 -0.54
N GLN A 286 -14.42 -1.09 -1.79
CA GLN A 286 -14.79 -2.05 -2.83
C GLN A 286 -13.92 -1.78 -4.06
N PRO A 287 -12.98 -2.68 -4.35
CA PRO A 287 -12.62 -3.91 -3.62
C PRO A 287 -11.97 -3.62 -2.25
N PRO A 288 -12.03 -4.58 -1.28
CA PRO A 288 -11.40 -4.42 0.03
C PRO A 288 -9.87 -4.56 -0.04
N TRP A 289 -9.19 -4.17 1.04
CA TRP A 289 -7.73 -4.37 1.19
C TRP A 289 -7.37 -5.85 1.22
N TRP A 290 -8.16 -6.66 1.93
CA TRP A 290 -7.91 -8.07 2.14
C TRP A 290 -8.27 -8.89 0.90
N TYR A 291 -7.39 -9.83 0.58
CA TYR A 291 -7.56 -10.84 -0.47
C TYR A 291 -7.37 -12.22 0.14
N GLU A 292 -8.46 -12.99 0.19
CA GLU A 292 -8.43 -14.36 0.69
C GLU A 292 -7.92 -15.30 -0.38
N ILE A 293 -6.98 -16.19 -0.01
CA ILE A 293 -6.40 -17.18 -0.91
C ILE A 293 -5.95 -18.42 -0.15
N ARG A 294 -6.05 -19.57 -0.81
CA ARG A 294 -5.45 -20.83 -0.36
C ARG A 294 -4.47 -21.33 -1.40
N LEU A 295 -3.27 -21.69 -0.95
CA LEU A 295 -2.18 -22.16 -1.81
C LEU A 295 -1.62 -23.49 -1.30
N LYS A 296 -1.44 -24.44 -2.23
CA LYS A 296 -0.85 -25.74 -1.92
C LYS A 296 0.13 -26.17 -3.00
N SER A 297 1.33 -26.56 -2.55
CA SER A 297 2.37 -27.22 -3.34
C SER A 297 3.03 -28.32 -2.50
N ASP A 298 4.19 -28.82 -2.93
CA ASP A 298 4.96 -29.80 -2.17
C ASP A 298 5.51 -29.22 -0.85
N ASN A 299 5.90 -27.91 -0.83
CA ASN A 299 6.51 -27.26 0.33
C ASN A 299 5.57 -26.31 1.08
N TYR A 300 4.40 -26.03 0.53
CA TYR A 300 3.43 -25.10 1.09
C TYR A 300 2.03 -25.71 1.16
N ASN A 301 1.33 -25.49 2.25
CA ASN A 301 -0.10 -25.72 2.37
C ASN A 301 -0.67 -24.74 3.39
N PHE A 302 -1.09 -23.59 2.91
CA PHE A 302 -1.58 -22.51 3.76
C PHE A 302 -2.78 -21.80 3.14
N GLY A 303 -3.55 -21.12 3.99
CA GLY A 303 -4.67 -20.28 3.58
C GLY A 303 -4.86 -19.12 4.55
N GLY A 304 -5.49 -18.06 4.08
CA GLY A 304 -5.77 -16.88 4.88
C GLY A 304 -5.92 -15.61 4.06
N TYR A 305 -5.72 -14.48 4.70
CA TYR A 305 -5.93 -13.15 4.15
C TYR A 305 -4.60 -12.44 3.96
N GLY A 306 -4.30 -12.06 2.74
CA GLY A 306 -3.14 -11.25 2.35
C GLY A 306 -3.54 -9.92 1.75
N LEU A 307 -2.54 -9.15 1.36
CA LEU A 307 -2.75 -7.95 0.55
C LEU A 307 -2.82 -8.34 -0.93
N TYR A 308 -3.59 -7.60 -1.70
CA TYR A 308 -3.67 -7.82 -3.15
C TYR A 308 -2.28 -7.68 -3.80
N GLY A 309 -1.91 -8.64 -4.65
CA GLY A 309 -0.58 -8.69 -5.29
C GLY A 309 0.54 -9.24 -4.42
N PHE A 310 0.31 -9.48 -3.14
CA PHE A 310 1.23 -10.19 -2.27
C PHE A 310 0.89 -11.70 -2.29
N PRO A 311 1.88 -12.59 -2.52
CA PRO A 311 1.58 -14.00 -2.77
C PRO A 311 1.24 -14.83 -1.53
N LEU A 312 1.30 -14.23 -0.33
CA LEU A 312 1.12 -14.94 0.94
C LEU A 312 0.06 -14.28 1.81
N PRO A 313 -0.63 -15.05 2.67
CA PRO A 313 -1.46 -14.47 3.70
C PRO A 313 -0.60 -13.78 4.78
N VAL A 314 -1.01 -12.58 5.13
CA VAL A 314 -0.47 -11.85 6.29
C VAL A 314 -1.00 -12.49 7.57
N ILE A 315 -2.28 -12.86 7.59
CA ILE A 315 -2.96 -13.58 8.67
C ILE A 315 -3.55 -14.86 8.12
N GLY A 316 -3.42 -15.97 8.84
CA GLY A 316 -3.90 -17.25 8.31
C GLY A 316 -3.46 -18.46 9.11
N HIS A 317 -3.39 -19.56 8.41
CA HIS A 317 -3.00 -20.86 8.98
C HIS A 317 -2.34 -21.75 7.93
N ASN A 318 -1.58 -22.72 8.41
CA ASN A 318 -1.13 -23.89 7.66
C ASN A 318 -1.60 -25.18 8.35
N ASP A 319 -1.04 -26.34 8.00
CA ASP A 319 -1.42 -27.63 8.61
C ASP A 319 -1.01 -27.76 10.08
N HIS A 320 -0.21 -26.85 10.60
CA HIS A 320 0.44 -26.97 11.91
C HIS A 320 0.06 -25.84 12.88
N ILE A 321 0.02 -24.61 12.38
CA ILE A 321 -0.18 -23.41 13.17
C ILE A 321 -1.24 -22.49 12.55
N GLY A 322 -1.86 -21.68 13.37
CA GLY A 322 -2.60 -20.49 12.99
C GLY A 322 -1.95 -19.26 13.59
N TRP A 323 -2.01 -18.14 12.85
CA TRP A 323 -1.43 -16.87 13.27
C TRP A 323 -2.33 -15.68 12.95
N GLY A 324 -2.17 -14.62 13.73
CA GLY A 324 -2.88 -13.37 13.54
C GLY A 324 -2.07 -12.17 14.02
N PHE A 325 -2.39 -11.00 13.50
CA PHE A 325 -1.71 -9.76 13.82
C PHE A 325 -2.69 -8.69 14.28
N THR A 326 -2.26 -7.89 15.25
CA THR A 326 -2.88 -6.60 15.55
C THR A 326 -1.80 -5.54 15.65
N ASN A 327 -2.09 -4.34 15.17
CA ASN A 327 -1.14 -3.25 15.23
C ASN A 327 -0.87 -2.84 16.68
N VAL A 328 0.40 -2.72 17.06
CA VAL A 328 0.80 -2.38 18.41
C VAL A 328 0.81 -0.87 18.66
N MET A 329 0.81 -0.06 17.60
CA MET A 329 0.86 1.41 17.66
C MET A 329 2.04 1.94 18.48
N THR A 330 3.20 1.28 18.37
CA THR A 330 4.43 1.79 18.97
C THR A 330 4.89 3.06 18.27
N ASP A 331 5.64 3.86 19.01
CA ASP A 331 6.34 5.01 18.47
C ASP A 331 7.53 4.53 17.62
N ASP A 332 7.43 4.66 16.32
CA ASP A 332 8.38 4.19 15.33
C ASP A 332 8.94 5.32 14.44
N MET A 333 8.57 6.57 14.75
CA MET A 333 8.92 7.77 14.00
C MET A 333 9.31 8.92 14.90
N ASP A 334 10.25 9.72 14.45
CA ASP A 334 10.68 10.96 15.13
C ASP A 334 10.81 12.13 14.15
N PHE A 335 10.48 13.33 14.60
CA PHE A 335 10.73 14.57 13.89
C PHE A 335 11.80 15.42 14.60
N TYR A 336 12.78 15.91 13.85
CA TYR A 336 13.87 16.71 14.36
C TYR A 336 13.90 18.09 13.73
N ILE A 337 14.06 19.12 14.58
CA ILE A 337 14.23 20.50 14.11
C ILE A 337 15.71 20.72 13.80
N GLU A 338 16.04 20.79 12.53
CA GLU A 338 17.39 21.01 12.04
C GLU A 338 17.67 22.50 11.88
N THR A 339 18.87 22.94 12.29
CA THR A 339 19.39 24.28 11.98
C THR A 339 20.23 24.20 10.73
N LEU A 340 19.87 24.98 9.69
CA LEU A 340 20.55 25.01 8.41
C LEU A 340 21.50 26.22 8.32
N ASN A 341 22.61 26.06 7.57
CA ASN A 341 23.47 27.18 7.18
C ASN A 341 22.77 28.12 6.19
N ASP A 342 23.34 29.25 5.85
CA ASP A 342 22.76 30.27 4.98
C ASP A 342 22.47 29.72 3.58
N ASP A 343 23.37 28.89 3.03
CA ASP A 343 23.24 28.30 1.71
C ASP A 343 22.29 27.10 1.66
N LYS A 344 21.81 26.65 2.83
CA LYS A 344 20.90 25.48 2.96
C LYS A 344 21.48 24.16 2.44
N THR A 345 22.80 24.04 2.47
CA THR A 345 23.54 22.84 2.05
C THR A 345 24.09 22.03 3.21
N GLN A 346 24.06 22.59 4.42
CA GLN A 346 24.56 21.94 5.64
C GLN A 346 23.56 22.11 6.80
N TYR A 347 23.62 21.18 7.74
CA TYR A 347 22.86 21.22 8.99
C TYR A 347 23.81 21.13 10.20
N MET A 348 23.38 21.67 11.33
CA MET A 348 24.16 21.66 12.57
C MET A 348 23.93 20.32 13.31
N LEU A 349 25.02 19.61 13.59
CA LEU A 349 25.02 18.39 14.40
C LEU A 349 26.15 18.48 15.43
N ASP A 350 25.83 18.42 16.70
CA ASP A 350 26.82 18.45 17.83
C ASP A 350 27.80 19.61 17.76
N GLY A 351 27.34 20.78 17.31
CA GLY A 351 28.14 21.98 17.16
C GLY A 351 28.99 22.06 15.90
N GLU A 352 28.87 21.11 14.99
CA GLU A 352 29.56 21.06 13.69
C GLU A 352 28.60 21.12 12.52
N TRP A 353 29.01 21.78 11.43
CA TRP A 353 28.28 21.76 10.18
C TRP A 353 28.53 20.43 9.43
N LYS A 354 27.47 19.73 9.10
CA LYS A 354 27.48 18.51 8.29
C LYS A 354 26.76 18.74 6.96
N ASP A 355 27.29 18.19 5.89
CA ASP A 355 26.69 18.30 4.57
C ASP A 355 25.36 17.55 4.50
N LEU A 356 24.35 18.19 3.88
CA LEU A 356 23.11 17.51 3.50
C LEU A 356 23.36 16.63 2.28
N LYS A 357 22.76 15.45 2.26
CA LYS A 357 22.57 14.70 1.01
C LYS A 357 21.52 15.42 0.19
N ILE A 358 21.85 15.82 -1.05
CA ILE A 358 20.94 16.54 -1.94
C ILE A 358 20.76 15.71 -3.20
N GLU A 359 19.53 15.36 -3.52
CA GLU A 359 19.15 14.58 -4.68
C GLU A 359 18.12 15.36 -5.51
N GLU A 360 18.27 15.34 -6.83
CA GLU A 360 17.30 15.91 -7.75
C GLU A 360 16.57 14.77 -8.48
N GLU A 361 15.25 14.83 -8.51
CA GLU A 361 14.41 13.89 -9.21
C GLU A 361 13.47 14.62 -10.18
N VAL A 362 13.21 14.01 -11.33
CA VAL A 362 12.30 14.53 -12.34
C VAL A 362 10.98 13.81 -12.22
N LEU A 363 9.90 14.55 -12.02
CA LEU A 363 8.53 14.08 -12.06
C LEU A 363 7.92 14.37 -13.43
N TYR A 364 7.35 13.35 -14.04
CA TYR A 364 6.61 13.45 -15.29
C TYR A 364 5.13 13.66 -14.98
N LEU A 365 4.49 14.57 -15.70
CA LEU A 365 3.10 14.94 -15.51
C LEU A 365 2.24 14.39 -16.66
N LYS A 366 0.93 14.20 -16.41
CA LYS A 366 -0.03 13.72 -17.42
C LYS A 366 -0.10 14.62 -18.66
N SER A 367 0.12 15.91 -18.50
CA SER A 367 0.20 16.88 -19.60
C SER A 367 1.41 16.69 -20.52
N GLY A 368 2.37 15.81 -20.18
CA GLY A 368 3.66 15.65 -20.86
C GLY A 368 4.74 16.61 -20.36
N ASN A 369 4.43 17.53 -19.47
CA ASN A 369 5.40 18.40 -18.83
C ASN A 369 6.22 17.64 -17.77
N THR A 370 7.35 18.24 -17.37
CA THR A 370 8.18 17.72 -16.27
C THR A 370 8.35 18.77 -15.17
N LYS A 371 8.57 18.31 -13.95
CA LYS A 371 9.00 19.16 -12.84
C LYS A 371 10.16 18.50 -12.11
N THR A 372 11.19 19.26 -11.80
CA THR A 372 12.29 18.79 -10.95
C THR A 372 11.97 19.10 -9.49
N ILE A 373 12.16 18.12 -8.63
CA ILE A 373 12.10 18.27 -7.18
C ILE A 373 13.51 18.06 -6.61
N THR A 374 13.81 18.75 -5.52
CA THR A 374 15.02 18.57 -4.75
C THR A 374 14.64 17.93 -3.42
N ILE A 375 15.24 16.80 -3.09
CA ILE A 375 15.10 16.09 -1.83
C ILE A 375 16.42 16.28 -1.07
N ARG A 376 16.34 16.89 0.13
CA ARG A 376 17.48 17.05 1.04
C ARG A 376 17.31 16.10 2.20
N SER A 377 18.39 15.51 2.67
CA SER A 377 18.35 14.58 3.80
C SER A 377 19.50 14.84 4.75
N THR A 378 19.24 14.63 6.04
CA THR A 378 20.24 14.53 7.10
C THR A 378 20.66 13.07 7.29
N HIS A 379 21.47 12.77 8.31
CA HIS A 379 21.77 11.39 8.71
C HIS A 379 20.56 10.64 9.28
N ARG A 380 19.52 11.36 9.74
CA ARG A 380 18.28 10.79 10.26
C ARG A 380 17.31 10.37 9.14
N GLY A 381 17.26 11.17 8.08
CA GLY A 381 16.35 10.95 6.96
C GLY A 381 16.03 12.24 6.20
N PRO A 382 14.97 12.24 5.38
CA PRO A 382 14.62 13.37 4.53
C PRO A 382 14.13 14.59 5.33
N ILE A 383 14.39 15.79 4.78
CA ILE A 383 13.80 17.03 5.27
C ILE A 383 12.39 17.16 4.71
N VAL A 384 11.40 16.72 5.48
CA VAL A 384 9.99 16.68 5.05
C VAL A 384 9.36 18.06 4.97
N SER A 385 9.85 19.05 5.71
CA SER A 385 9.36 20.44 5.58
C SER A 385 9.60 21.04 4.19
N ASP A 386 10.53 20.49 3.39
CA ASP A 386 10.77 20.94 2.01
C ASP A 386 9.66 20.59 1.01
N ILE A 387 8.73 19.74 1.39
CA ILE A 387 7.54 19.44 0.59
C ILE A 387 6.77 20.72 0.30
N HIS A 388 6.73 21.65 1.26
CA HIS A 388 6.04 22.93 1.17
C HIS A 388 6.93 24.04 0.61
N PRO A 389 6.45 24.81 -0.39
CA PRO A 389 7.23 25.89 -1.01
C PRO A 389 7.72 26.96 -0.04
N ASP A 390 6.89 27.25 0.97
CA ASP A 390 7.16 28.33 1.96
C ASP A 390 8.30 27.98 2.92
N ALA A 391 8.69 26.72 3.01
CA ALA A 391 9.75 26.26 3.90
C ALA A 391 11.15 26.55 3.37
N LYS A 392 11.35 26.72 2.08
CA LYS A 392 12.68 26.86 1.42
C LYS A 392 13.52 28.05 1.92
N GLY A 393 12.88 29.09 2.46
CA GLY A 393 13.57 30.31 2.95
C GLY A 393 13.96 30.24 4.42
N ARG A 394 13.55 29.23 5.17
CA ARG A 394 13.73 29.18 6.64
C ARG A 394 15.14 28.73 7.02
N SER A 395 15.64 29.23 8.15
CA SER A 395 16.90 28.77 8.77
C SER A 395 16.73 27.45 9.52
N LYS A 396 15.50 27.04 9.77
CA LYS A 396 15.14 25.78 10.41
C LYS A 396 14.33 24.91 9.47
N ALA A 397 14.55 23.62 9.53
CA ALA A 397 13.85 22.61 8.75
C ALA A 397 13.43 21.46 9.67
N ILE A 398 12.53 20.61 9.22
CA ILE A 398 12.12 19.41 9.94
C ILE A 398 12.60 18.21 9.15
N SER A 399 13.51 17.42 9.74
CA SER A 399 13.87 16.10 9.24
C SER A 399 13.01 15.04 9.91
N PHE A 400 12.94 13.90 9.28
CA PHE A 400 12.09 12.79 9.66
C PHE A 400 12.93 11.51 9.77
N GLN A 401 12.84 10.83 10.89
CA GLN A 401 13.43 9.52 11.11
C GLN A 401 12.33 8.49 11.28
N TRP A 402 12.47 7.35 10.65
CA TRP A 402 11.52 6.26 10.71
C TRP A 402 12.27 4.93 10.77
N THR A 403 11.83 4.01 11.62
CA THR A 403 12.49 2.71 11.79
C THR A 403 12.60 1.95 10.47
N GLU A 404 11.62 2.09 9.58
CA GLU A 404 11.61 1.45 8.25
C GLU A 404 12.80 1.88 7.35
N PHE A 405 13.48 2.99 7.65
CA PHE A 405 14.69 3.38 6.92
C PHE A 405 15.86 2.40 7.09
N ASP A 406 15.82 1.55 8.13
CA ASP A 406 16.79 0.48 8.35
C ASP A 406 16.58 -0.69 7.40
N ALA A 407 15.42 -0.75 6.76
CA ALA A 407 15.03 -1.77 5.76
C ALA A 407 15.07 -3.20 6.31
N PHE A 408 13.93 -3.68 6.74
CA PHE A 408 13.72 -5.03 7.26
C PHE A 408 13.31 -6.00 6.14
N ASP A 409 13.21 -7.28 6.47
CA ASP A 409 12.81 -8.34 5.53
C ASP A 409 11.50 -9.00 5.96
N GLU A 410 10.43 -8.20 6.04
CA GLU A 410 9.07 -8.64 6.36
C GLU A 410 8.59 -9.69 5.34
N THR A 411 9.03 -9.56 4.10
CA THR A 411 8.70 -10.52 3.04
C THR A 411 9.17 -11.92 3.40
N THR A 412 10.46 -12.10 3.71
CA THR A 412 10.98 -13.42 4.14
C THR A 412 10.38 -13.87 5.46
N ALA A 413 10.06 -12.93 6.38
CA ALA A 413 9.35 -13.27 7.62
C ALA A 413 8.04 -14.00 7.32
N LEU A 414 7.22 -13.47 6.41
CA LEU A 414 5.94 -14.07 6.03
C LEU A 414 6.11 -15.41 5.29
N PHE A 415 7.13 -15.56 4.43
CA PHE A 415 7.44 -16.85 3.80
C PHE A 415 7.84 -17.93 4.82
N LYS A 416 8.67 -17.58 5.80
CA LYS A 416 9.02 -18.49 6.90
C LYS A 416 7.81 -18.81 7.79
N LEU A 417 6.96 -17.82 8.05
CA LEU A 417 5.75 -18.00 8.83
C LEU A 417 4.79 -19.00 8.16
N ALA A 418 4.59 -18.88 6.85
CA ALA A 418 3.75 -19.78 6.07
C ALA A 418 4.24 -21.25 6.11
N GLN A 419 5.54 -21.48 6.37
CA GLN A 419 6.15 -22.80 6.48
C GLN A 419 6.36 -23.25 7.94
N ALA A 420 6.18 -22.37 8.93
CA ALA A 420 6.43 -22.68 10.34
C ALA A 420 5.51 -23.81 10.82
N THR A 421 6.06 -24.74 11.61
CA THR A 421 5.35 -25.92 12.13
C THR A 421 5.20 -25.92 13.63
N ASN A 422 5.87 -24.98 14.33
CA ASN A 422 5.96 -24.90 15.78
C ASN A 422 6.30 -23.48 16.24
N TRP A 423 6.29 -23.26 17.56
CA TRP A 423 6.57 -21.96 18.19
C TRP A 423 7.98 -21.43 17.90
N ASP A 424 8.98 -22.30 17.87
CA ASP A 424 10.37 -21.87 17.65
C ASP A 424 10.54 -21.29 16.23
N GLU A 425 10.01 -21.97 15.22
CA GLU A 425 10.03 -21.52 13.83
C GLU A 425 9.20 -20.23 13.62
N PHE A 426 8.02 -20.15 14.27
CA PHE A 426 7.22 -18.94 14.31
C PHE A 426 7.99 -17.77 14.92
N SER A 427 8.67 -17.98 16.07
CA SER A 427 9.46 -16.96 16.74
C SER A 427 10.68 -16.53 15.92
N GLU A 428 11.34 -17.45 15.20
CA GLU A 428 12.43 -17.10 14.30
C GLU A 428 11.95 -16.27 13.09
N ALA A 429 10.77 -16.56 12.56
CA ALA A 429 10.17 -15.75 11.50
C ALA A 429 9.92 -14.31 11.98
N SER A 430 9.39 -14.13 13.20
CA SER A 430 9.07 -12.82 13.75
C SER A 430 10.28 -11.88 13.90
N LYS A 431 11.49 -12.42 14.07
CA LYS A 431 12.73 -11.63 14.22
C LYS A 431 13.14 -10.86 12.95
N LEU A 432 12.62 -11.24 11.81
CA LEU A 432 12.88 -10.56 10.53
C LEU A 432 11.90 -9.40 10.27
N PHE A 433 10.81 -9.36 11.02
CA PHE A 433 9.73 -8.39 10.83
C PHE A 433 9.99 -7.14 11.67
N GLY A 434 10.30 -6.03 11.04
CA GLY A 434 10.69 -4.80 11.71
C GLY A 434 9.56 -3.78 11.84
N ALA A 435 8.81 -3.54 10.78
CA ALA A 435 7.74 -2.55 10.76
C ALA A 435 6.56 -3.01 9.87
N PRO A 436 5.32 -2.60 10.19
CA PRO A 436 4.91 -1.90 11.41
C PRO A 436 4.96 -2.81 12.63
N GLY A 437 5.13 -2.25 13.82
CA GLY A 437 5.07 -3.03 15.07
C GLY A 437 3.77 -3.80 15.20
N GLN A 438 3.82 -5.13 15.41
CA GLN A 438 2.65 -6.00 15.49
C GLN A 438 2.63 -6.80 16.79
N ASN A 439 1.44 -6.99 17.36
CA ASN A 439 1.19 -8.07 18.31
C ASN A 439 0.96 -9.35 17.50
N TRP A 440 1.72 -10.38 17.79
CA TRP A 440 1.67 -11.67 17.11
C TRP A 440 0.91 -12.68 17.95
N THR A 441 -0.18 -13.21 17.42
CA THR A 441 -0.96 -14.29 18.06
C THR A 441 -0.66 -15.62 17.39
N TYR A 442 -0.59 -16.67 18.22
CA TYR A 442 -0.20 -18.02 17.80
C TYR A 442 -1.09 -19.09 18.42
N ALA A 443 -1.42 -20.09 17.65
CA ALA A 443 -1.98 -21.35 18.12
C ALA A 443 -1.44 -22.51 17.27
N ASP A 444 -1.19 -23.69 17.87
CA ASP A 444 -0.77 -24.89 17.12
C ASP A 444 -1.68 -26.10 17.40
N LYS A 445 -1.57 -27.10 16.51
CA LYS A 445 -2.32 -28.35 16.61
C LYS A 445 -1.93 -29.21 17.82
N ASN A 446 -0.82 -28.89 18.52
CA ASN A 446 -0.38 -29.58 19.72
C ASN A 446 -0.97 -29.00 21.00
N GLY A 447 -1.77 -27.92 20.90
CA GLY A 447 -2.45 -27.27 22.00
C GLY A 447 -1.73 -26.07 22.59
N ASN A 448 -0.59 -25.66 22.05
CA ASN A 448 0.13 -24.49 22.49
C ASN A 448 -0.55 -23.22 21.93
N ILE A 449 -0.53 -22.15 22.74
CA ILE A 449 -0.99 -20.81 22.37
C ILE A 449 0.05 -19.77 22.83
N GLY A 450 0.12 -18.63 22.12
CA GLY A 450 1.04 -17.53 22.41
C GLY A 450 0.60 -16.21 21.79
#